data_e3ea745408f18d8eb564760f8a4cd887
#
_entry.id   e3ea745408f18d8eb564760f8a4cd887
#
_cell.length_a   1.000
_cell.length_b   1.000
_cell.length_c   1.000
_cell.angle_alpha   90.00
_cell.angle_beta   90.00
_cell.angle_gamma   90.00
#
_symmetry.space_group_name_H-M   'P 1'
#
loop_
_entity.id
_entity.type
_entity.pdbx_description
1 polymer ?
#
loop_
_entity_poly.entity_id
_entity_poly.type
_entity_poly.pdbx_seq_one_letter_code
_entity_poly.pdbx_strand_id
1 'polypeptide(L)'
;VDKIFLAAATAANKARIPLAKMAVEETGMGVVEDKVIKNNYAAEYIYNAYRHTRTCGVIEEDKAYGIKKIAEPIGVIAAVIPTTNPTSTAIFKCLIALKTRNAIIISPHPRAKGCTAAAAKIVLDAAVAAGAPEGIIEWIDVPGLELTNLLMKEADIILATGGPGMVKAAYSSGKPALGVGAGNTPAIIDDTADIILAVNSIIHSKTFDNGMICASEQSVIVHKNVYDAVKKEFADRGCYFLNPEETEKVRKTILINGALNAKIVGQSAFKIAQLANVTVPEHTKILIGEVESVELSEEFAHEKLSPVLAMYKAEDIDDAFNKAERLVADGGFGHTSSIYLNAVTEQA
;
A
#
# COMPACT_ATOMS: atom_id res chain seq x y z
N VAL A 1 -13.34 3.38 -25.87
CA VAL A 1 -12.82 3.20 -24.51
C VAL A 1 -11.85 2.04 -24.45
N ASP A 2 -12.24 0.83 -24.93
CA ASP A 2 -11.40 -0.37 -24.81
C ASP A 2 -10.07 -0.25 -25.56
N LYS A 3 -10.07 0.38 -26.76
CA LYS A 3 -8.86 0.67 -27.54
C LYS A 3 -7.91 1.59 -26.76
N ILE A 4 -8.44 2.65 -26.13
CA ILE A 4 -7.68 3.61 -25.32
C ILE A 4 -7.11 2.91 -24.10
N PHE A 5 -7.93 2.15 -23.39
CA PHE A 5 -7.54 1.42 -22.17
C PHE A 5 -6.41 0.41 -22.46
N LEU A 6 -6.48 -0.34 -23.56
CA LEU A 6 -5.42 -1.26 -24.01
C LEU A 6 -4.13 -0.52 -24.35
N ALA A 7 -4.20 0.56 -25.13
CA ALA A 7 -3.03 1.32 -25.55
C ALA A 7 -2.31 1.93 -24.34
N ALA A 8 -3.05 2.55 -23.44
CA ALA A 8 -2.54 3.14 -22.21
C ALA A 8 -1.87 2.10 -21.28
N ALA A 9 -2.53 0.97 -21.04
CA ALA A 9 -1.99 -0.11 -20.22
C ALA A 9 -0.72 -0.71 -20.83
N THR A 10 -0.70 -0.90 -22.15
CA THR A 10 0.46 -1.44 -22.88
C THR A 10 1.66 -0.49 -22.78
N ALA A 11 1.45 0.81 -22.96
CA ALA A 11 2.52 1.81 -22.85
C ALA A 11 3.07 1.89 -21.43
N ALA A 12 2.20 1.93 -20.42
CA ALA A 12 2.59 1.91 -19.03
C ALA A 12 3.43 0.66 -18.66
N ASN A 13 2.99 -0.52 -19.12
CA ASN A 13 3.72 -1.77 -18.88
C ASN A 13 5.09 -1.81 -19.55
N LYS A 14 5.20 -1.29 -20.79
CA LYS A 14 6.50 -1.15 -21.48
C LYS A 14 7.47 -0.24 -20.70
N ALA A 15 6.95 0.79 -20.06
CA ALA A 15 7.73 1.74 -19.28
C ALA A 15 7.97 1.33 -17.81
N ARG A 16 7.54 0.14 -17.39
CA ARG A 16 7.59 -0.29 -15.97
C ARG A 16 8.99 -0.23 -15.36
N ILE A 17 10.03 -0.56 -16.13
CA ILE A 17 11.43 -0.56 -15.67
C ILE A 17 11.96 0.87 -15.49
N PRO A 18 11.98 1.74 -16.53
CA PRO A 18 12.46 3.11 -16.35
C PRO A 18 11.68 3.89 -15.29
N LEU A 19 10.37 3.72 -15.20
CA LEU A 19 9.56 4.36 -14.16
C LEU A 19 9.92 3.87 -12.74
N ALA A 20 10.22 2.59 -12.57
CA ALA A 20 10.68 2.05 -11.28
C ALA A 20 12.02 2.64 -10.85
N LYS A 21 12.99 2.75 -11.79
CA LYS A 21 14.28 3.40 -11.54
C LYS A 21 14.10 4.87 -11.14
N MET A 22 13.33 5.64 -11.90
CA MET A 22 13.03 7.03 -11.58
C MET A 22 12.41 7.19 -10.17
N ALA A 23 11.49 6.31 -9.81
CA ALA A 23 10.84 6.37 -8.50
C ALA A 23 11.81 6.14 -7.34
N VAL A 24 12.73 5.17 -7.46
CA VAL A 24 13.77 4.93 -6.44
C VAL A 24 14.78 6.07 -6.40
N GLU A 25 15.25 6.56 -7.55
CA GLU A 25 16.21 7.65 -7.63
C GLU A 25 15.64 8.95 -7.03
N GLU A 26 14.40 9.30 -7.34
CA GLU A 26 13.77 10.53 -6.86
C GLU A 26 13.40 10.47 -5.38
N THR A 27 12.89 9.33 -4.91
CA THR A 27 12.39 9.21 -3.53
C THR A 27 13.44 8.71 -2.53
N GLY A 28 14.47 8.01 -3.00
CA GLY A 28 15.44 7.30 -2.15
C GLY A 28 14.84 6.11 -1.39
N MET A 29 13.69 5.58 -1.85
CA MET A 29 12.90 4.57 -1.13
C MET A 29 12.64 3.33 -1.99
N GLY A 30 12.70 2.16 -1.34
CA GLY A 30 12.29 0.88 -1.92
C GLY A 30 13.34 0.24 -2.81
N VAL A 31 12.88 -0.71 -3.61
CA VAL A 31 13.68 -1.59 -4.46
C VAL A 31 13.19 -1.51 -5.90
N VAL A 32 14.10 -1.32 -6.86
CA VAL A 32 13.74 -1.13 -8.28
C VAL A 32 12.97 -2.34 -8.82
N GLU A 33 13.45 -3.54 -8.56
CA GLU A 33 12.86 -4.80 -9.03
C GLU A 33 11.41 -4.95 -8.54
N ASP A 34 11.15 -4.61 -7.29
CA ASP A 34 9.82 -4.70 -6.69
C ASP A 34 8.88 -3.61 -7.24
N LYS A 35 9.41 -2.40 -7.48
CA LYS A 35 8.63 -1.34 -8.14
C LYS A 35 8.30 -1.68 -9.60
N VAL A 36 9.15 -2.46 -10.29
CA VAL A 36 8.82 -3.01 -11.62
C VAL A 36 7.61 -3.92 -11.53
N ILE A 37 7.55 -4.79 -10.50
CA ILE A 37 6.38 -5.66 -10.26
C ILE A 37 5.14 -4.82 -9.95
N LYS A 38 5.24 -3.79 -9.10
CA LYS A 38 4.13 -2.87 -8.80
C LYS A 38 3.60 -2.16 -10.05
N ASN A 39 4.49 -1.67 -10.91
CA ASN A 39 4.11 -1.01 -12.16
C ASN A 39 3.46 -2.00 -13.15
N ASN A 40 3.96 -3.23 -13.24
CA ASN A 40 3.36 -4.29 -14.03
C ASN A 40 1.94 -4.63 -13.52
N TYR A 41 1.79 -4.77 -12.21
CA TYR A 41 0.48 -5.02 -11.61
C TYR A 41 -0.52 -3.89 -11.94
N ALA A 42 -0.11 -2.65 -11.74
CA ALA A 42 -0.95 -1.47 -12.01
C ALA A 42 -1.34 -1.34 -13.49
N ALA A 43 -0.52 -1.82 -14.41
CA ALA A 43 -0.77 -1.77 -15.85
C ALA A 43 -1.48 -3.03 -16.36
N GLU A 44 -0.79 -4.17 -16.35
CA GLU A 44 -1.23 -5.40 -17.02
C GLU A 44 -2.33 -6.13 -16.24
N TYR A 45 -2.16 -6.31 -14.92
CA TYR A 45 -3.16 -7.02 -14.13
C TYR A 45 -4.45 -6.22 -14.02
N ILE A 46 -4.36 -4.90 -13.85
CA ILE A 46 -5.54 -4.02 -13.84
C ILE A 46 -6.24 -4.03 -15.19
N TYR A 47 -5.50 -3.97 -16.31
CA TYR A 47 -6.10 -4.12 -17.63
C TYR A 47 -6.84 -5.45 -17.77
N ASN A 48 -6.20 -6.57 -17.41
CA ASN A 48 -6.80 -7.89 -17.51
C ASN A 48 -8.04 -8.06 -16.63
N ALA A 49 -8.05 -7.47 -15.43
CA ALA A 49 -9.19 -7.50 -14.52
C ALA A 49 -10.41 -6.75 -15.07
N TYR A 50 -10.19 -5.60 -15.73
CA TYR A 50 -11.29 -4.71 -16.11
C TYR A 50 -11.57 -4.62 -17.62
N ARG A 51 -10.79 -5.28 -18.49
CA ARG A 51 -10.97 -5.18 -19.95
C ARG A 51 -12.37 -5.58 -20.44
N HIS A 52 -13.03 -6.51 -19.75
CA HIS A 52 -14.38 -6.95 -20.07
C HIS A 52 -15.48 -6.24 -19.29
N THR A 53 -15.12 -5.39 -18.33
CA THR A 53 -16.11 -4.61 -17.56
C THR A 53 -16.76 -3.55 -18.47
N ARG A 54 -18.07 -3.60 -18.57
CA ARG A 54 -18.84 -2.63 -19.35
C ARG A 54 -18.96 -1.32 -18.57
N THR A 55 -18.45 -0.24 -19.13
CA THR A 55 -18.42 1.10 -18.51
C THR A 55 -19.10 2.17 -19.37
N CYS A 56 -19.81 1.75 -20.45
CA CYS A 56 -20.51 2.65 -21.37
C CYS A 56 -21.87 2.07 -21.73
N GLY A 57 -22.88 2.95 -21.82
CA GLY A 57 -24.23 2.59 -22.24
C GLY A 57 -24.93 1.72 -21.20
N VAL A 58 -25.90 0.93 -21.64
CA VAL A 58 -26.68 0.05 -20.76
C VAL A 58 -25.80 -1.07 -20.21
N ILE A 59 -25.58 -1.11 -18.91
CA ILE A 59 -24.78 -2.12 -18.21
C ILE A 59 -25.60 -3.26 -17.63
N GLU A 60 -26.90 -3.00 -17.34
CA GLU A 60 -27.83 -3.98 -16.80
C GLU A 60 -29.26 -3.62 -17.26
N GLU A 61 -30.07 -4.60 -17.56
CA GLU A 61 -31.49 -4.41 -17.90
C GLU A 61 -32.34 -5.42 -17.10
N ASP A 62 -33.21 -4.91 -16.28
CA ASP A 62 -34.26 -5.68 -15.60
C ASP A 62 -35.58 -5.55 -16.37
N LYS A 63 -35.92 -6.58 -17.15
CA LYS A 63 -37.13 -6.58 -17.97
C LYS A 63 -38.41 -6.74 -17.15
N ALA A 64 -38.32 -7.33 -15.96
CA ALA A 64 -39.50 -7.54 -15.11
C ALA A 64 -40.02 -6.20 -14.54
N TYR A 65 -39.09 -5.32 -14.19
CA TYR A 65 -39.42 -3.99 -13.65
C TYR A 65 -39.27 -2.85 -14.67
N GLY A 66 -38.83 -3.15 -15.90
CA GLY A 66 -38.60 -2.12 -16.93
C GLY A 66 -37.44 -1.16 -16.63
N ILE A 67 -36.44 -1.59 -15.81
CA ILE A 67 -35.36 -0.76 -15.35
C ILE A 67 -34.11 -1.01 -16.21
N LYS A 68 -33.43 0.06 -16.61
CA LYS A 68 -32.10 0.00 -17.24
C LYS A 68 -31.09 0.78 -16.41
N LYS A 69 -29.94 0.16 -16.11
CA LYS A 69 -28.78 0.85 -15.54
C LYS A 69 -27.85 1.29 -16.66
N ILE A 70 -27.55 2.57 -16.71
CA ILE A 70 -26.71 3.19 -17.73
C ILE A 70 -25.45 3.70 -17.05
N ALA A 71 -24.27 3.35 -17.58
CA ALA A 71 -23.00 3.86 -17.06
C ALA A 71 -22.71 5.23 -17.68
N GLU A 72 -22.54 6.23 -16.81
CA GLU A 72 -22.14 7.60 -17.18
C GLU A 72 -20.86 8.01 -16.43
N PRO A 73 -20.00 8.87 -17.03
CA PRO A 73 -18.85 9.42 -16.32
C PRO A 73 -19.33 10.35 -15.18
N ILE A 74 -18.54 10.40 -14.12
CA ILE A 74 -18.81 11.32 -13.00
C ILE A 74 -18.32 12.74 -13.33
N GLY A 75 -17.23 12.86 -14.08
CA GLY A 75 -16.63 14.14 -14.45
C GLY A 75 -15.12 14.17 -14.24
N VAL A 76 -14.64 15.05 -13.39
CA VAL A 76 -13.22 15.25 -13.08
C VAL A 76 -12.85 14.56 -11.77
N ILE A 77 -11.82 13.73 -11.83
CA ILE A 77 -11.27 13.02 -10.67
C ILE A 77 -10.07 13.81 -10.12
N ALA A 78 -10.11 14.16 -8.82
CA ALA A 78 -8.93 14.59 -8.10
C ALA A 78 -8.14 13.36 -7.61
N ALA A 79 -6.92 13.17 -8.07
CA ALA A 79 -6.11 12.02 -7.72
C ALA A 79 -4.91 12.41 -6.86
N VAL A 80 -4.94 12.12 -5.57
CA VAL A 80 -3.79 12.33 -4.66
C VAL A 80 -2.90 11.10 -4.68
N ILE A 81 -1.60 11.30 -4.97
CA ILE A 81 -0.61 10.24 -5.16
C ILE A 81 0.42 10.25 -4.02
N PRO A 82 0.72 9.09 -3.39
CA PRO A 82 1.68 9.00 -2.30
C PRO A 82 3.13 8.91 -2.80
N THR A 83 4.10 9.14 -1.90
CA THR A 83 5.54 8.91 -2.19
C THR A 83 5.91 7.44 -2.28
N THR A 84 5.21 6.59 -1.55
CA THR A 84 5.56 5.16 -1.43
C THR A 84 5.36 4.37 -2.72
N ASN A 85 4.32 4.73 -3.48
CA ASN A 85 3.93 4.03 -4.72
C ASN A 85 3.58 5.04 -5.83
N PRO A 86 4.48 5.97 -6.20
CA PRO A 86 4.10 7.10 -7.02
C PRO A 86 3.69 6.70 -8.44
N THR A 87 4.51 5.90 -9.11
CA THR A 87 4.29 5.52 -10.52
C THR A 87 3.15 4.52 -10.68
N SER A 88 3.11 3.47 -9.87
CA SER A 88 2.05 2.47 -9.94
C SER A 88 0.68 3.04 -9.59
N THR A 89 0.59 3.92 -8.59
CA THR A 89 -0.68 4.58 -8.23
C THR A 89 -1.15 5.55 -9.33
N ALA A 90 -0.23 6.30 -9.95
CA ALA A 90 -0.58 7.15 -11.09
C ALA A 90 -1.08 6.34 -12.27
N ILE A 91 -0.37 5.25 -12.65
CA ILE A 91 -0.80 4.33 -13.72
C ILE A 91 -2.20 3.81 -13.43
N PHE A 92 -2.43 3.23 -12.26
CA PHE A 92 -3.71 2.66 -11.87
C PHE A 92 -4.84 3.68 -11.97
N LYS A 93 -4.69 4.85 -11.37
CA LYS A 93 -5.75 5.86 -11.33
C LYS A 93 -6.04 6.44 -12.72
N CYS A 94 -5.01 6.66 -13.55
CA CYS A 94 -5.20 7.07 -14.93
C CYS A 94 -5.96 6.01 -15.75
N LEU A 95 -5.59 4.72 -15.62
CA LEU A 95 -6.26 3.65 -16.34
C LEU A 95 -7.74 3.53 -15.96
N ILE A 96 -8.06 3.62 -14.67
CA ILE A 96 -9.47 3.56 -14.22
C ILE A 96 -10.24 4.80 -14.69
N ALA A 97 -9.65 5.99 -14.65
CA ALA A 97 -10.27 7.21 -15.19
C ALA A 97 -10.60 7.06 -16.69
N LEU A 98 -9.65 6.61 -17.50
CA LEU A 98 -9.86 6.36 -18.93
C LEU A 98 -10.94 5.30 -19.18
N LYS A 99 -10.91 4.18 -18.43
CA LYS A 99 -11.90 3.09 -18.58
C LYS A 99 -13.31 3.56 -18.26
N THR A 100 -13.46 4.50 -17.34
CA THR A 100 -14.76 5.06 -16.92
C THR A 100 -15.11 6.40 -17.58
N ARG A 101 -14.33 6.84 -18.56
CA ARG A 101 -14.52 8.07 -19.36
C ARG A 101 -14.47 9.36 -18.52
N ASN A 102 -13.72 9.36 -17.41
CA ASN A 102 -13.53 10.53 -16.58
C ASN A 102 -12.21 11.24 -16.92
N ALA A 103 -12.19 12.56 -16.79
CA ALA A 103 -10.95 13.30 -16.72
C ALA A 103 -10.30 13.14 -15.34
N ILE A 104 -8.97 13.27 -15.28
CA ILE A 104 -8.24 13.12 -14.03
C ILE A 104 -7.15 14.18 -13.90
N ILE A 105 -7.07 14.82 -12.74
CA ILE A 105 -5.99 15.73 -12.38
C ILE A 105 -5.24 15.13 -11.21
N ILE A 106 -3.95 14.94 -11.40
CA ILE A 106 -3.06 14.31 -10.42
C ILE A 106 -2.42 15.38 -9.53
N SER A 107 -2.53 15.20 -8.22
CA SER A 107 -1.71 15.90 -7.23
C SER A 107 -0.61 14.95 -6.75
N PRO A 108 0.62 15.07 -7.29
CA PRO A 108 1.72 14.23 -6.87
C PRO A 108 2.25 14.69 -5.50
N HIS A 109 2.86 13.77 -4.77
CA HIS A 109 3.61 14.15 -3.58
C HIS A 109 4.87 14.95 -4.00
N PRO A 110 5.24 16.06 -3.31
CA PRO A 110 6.39 16.89 -3.69
C PRO A 110 7.70 16.15 -3.90
N ARG A 111 7.96 15.08 -3.11
CA ARG A 111 9.17 14.26 -3.21
C ARG A 111 9.13 13.17 -4.29
N ALA A 112 8.05 13.09 -5.07
CA ALA A 112 7.86 12.09 -6.12
C ALA A 112 7.16 12.68 -7.35
N LYS A 113 7.27 14.00 -7.54
CA LYS A 113 6.54 14.72 -8.58
C LYS A 113 7.00 14.35 -9.99
N GLY A 114 8.30 14.16 -10.18
CA GLY A 114 8.90 13.87 -11.49
C GLY A 114 8.49 12.50 -12.02
N CYS A 115 8.68 11.45 -11.22
CA CYS A 115 8.32 10.09 -11.62
C CYS A 115 6.79 9.91 -11.75
N THR A 116 6.00 10.60 -10.91
CA THR A 116 4.53 10.60 -11.01
C THR A 116 4.06 11.24 -12.31
N ALA A 117 4.58 12.44 -12.64
CA ALA A 117 4.27 13.14 -13.89
C ALA A 117 4.72 12.35 -15.12
N ALA A 118 5.91 11.73 -15.07
CA ALA A 118 6.40 10.86 -16.15
C ALA A 118 5.46 9.66 -16.40
N ALA A 119 4.98 9.02 -15.34
CA ALA A 119 4.01 7.92 -15.45
C ALA A 119 2.69 8.39 -16.07
N ALA A 120 2.14 9.52 -15.60
CA ALA A 120 0.91 10.11 -16.13
C ALA A 120 1.05 10.48 -17.61
N LYS A 121 2.19 11.10 -17.98
CA LYS A 121 2.47 11.50 -19.37
C LYS A 121 2.52 10.31 -20.32
N ILE A 122 3.16 9.21 -19.95
CA ILE A 122 3.21 7.98 -20.77
C ILE A 122 1.80 7.44 -21.04
N VAL A 123 0.95 7.44 -20.01
CA VAL A 123 -0.44 7.00 -20.13
C VAL A 123 -1.24 7.95 -21.02
N LEU A 124 -1.09 9.29 -20.83
CA LEU A 124 -1.75 10.32 -21.62
C LEU A 124 -1.38 10.21 -23.10
N ASP A 125 -0.07 10.19 -23.42
CA ASP A 125 0.41 10.15 -24.81
C ASP A 125 -0.16 8.93 -25.55
N ALA A 126 -0.17 7.76 -24.90
CA ALA A 126 -0.74 6.54 -25.49
C ALA A 126 -2.26 6.61 -25.63
N ALA A 127 -2.95 7.21 -24.67
CA ALA A 127 -4.39 7.39 -24.71
C ALA A 127 -4.81 8.32 -25.86
N VAL A 128 -4.15 9.46 -26.00
CA VAL A 128 -4.41 10.44 -27.07
C VAL A 128 -4.11 9.82 -28.44
N ALA A 129 -2.99 9.11 -28.60
CA ALA A 129 -2.66 8.39 -29.83
C ALA A 129 -3.71 7.31 -30.19
N ALA A 130 -4.44 6.79 -29.21
CA ALA A 130 -5.51 5.83 -29.39
C ALA A 130 -6.90 6.48 -29.61
N GLY A 131 -7.01 7.80 -29.52
CA GLY A 131 -8.22 8.60 -29.78
C GLY A 131 -8.88 9.19 -28.55
N ALA A 132 -8.19 9.25 -27.39
CA ALA A 132 -8.67 10.03 -26.26
C ALA A 132 -8.54 11.53 -26.53
N PRO A 133 -9.38 12.39 -25.90
CA PRO A 133 -9.20 13.83 -25.96
C PRO A 133 -7.85 14.25 -25.36
N GLU A 134 -7.26 15.33 -25.91
CA GLU A 134 -6.18 16.04 -25.22
C GLU A 134 -6.68 16.60 -23.90
N GLY A 135 -5.81 16.66 -22.87
CA GLY A 135 -6.17 17.20 -21.56
C GLY A 135 -7.03 16.27 -20.69
N ILE A 136 -7.23 15.01 -21.11
CA ILE A 136 -7.99 14.02 -20.30
C ILE A 136 -7.25 13.60 -19.02
N ILE A 137 -5.92 13.73 -19.00
CA ILE A 137 -5.05 13.48 -17.86
C ILE A 137 -4.15 14.69 -17.69
N GLU A 138 -4.19 15.33 -16.53
CA GLU A 138 -3.36 16.47 -16.17
C GLU A 138 -2.74 16.27 -14.78
N TRP A 139 -1.75 17.08 -14.42
CA TRP A 139 -1.10 17.04 -13.11
C TRP A 139 -0.63 18.41 -12.65
N ILE A 140 -0.45 18.56 -11.34
CA ILE A 140 0.08 19.75 -10.71
C ILE A 140 1.61 19.71 -10.77
N ASP A 141 2.23 20.60 -11.53
CA ASP A 141 3.70 20.68 -11.68
C ASP A 141 4.41 21.15 -10.41
N VAL A 142 3.76 22.02 -9.65
CA VAL A 142 4.27 22.56 -8.37
C VAL A 142 3.32 22.14 -7.25
N PRO A 143 3.41 20.87 -6.79
CA PRO A 143 2.49 20.35 -5.81
C PRO A 143 2.67 21.01 -4.43
N GLY A 144 1.54 21.32 -3.78
CA GLY A 144 1.46 21.88 -2.44
C GLY A 144 0.09 21.63 -1.83
N LEU A 145 -0.03 21.80 -0.52
CA LEU A 145 -1.29 21.54 0.19
C LEU A 145 -2.43 22.46 -0.31
N GLU A 146 -2.12 23.73 -0.61
CA GLU A 146 -3.11 24.69 -1.10
C GLU A 146 -3.74 24.22 -2.41
N LEU A 147 -2.91 23.90 -3.42
CA LEU A 147 -3.39 23.42 -4.72
C LEU A 147 -4.07 22.06 -4.62
N THR A 148 -3.59 21.16 -3.76
CA THR A 148 -4.24 19.88 -3.52
C THR A 148 -5.63 20.07 -2.91
N ASN A 149 -5.77 20.96 -1.93
CA ASN A 149 -7.06 21.26 -1.31
C ASN A 149 -8.01 21.94 -2.30
N LEU A 150 -7.51 22.86 -3.13
CA LEU A 150 -8.29 23.49 -4.19
C LEU A 150 -8.78 22.44 -5.20
N LEU A 151 -7.89 21.55 -5.67
CA LEU A 151 -8.26 20.47 -6.58
C LEU A 151 -9.35 19.58 -5.97
N MET A 152 -9.21 19.17 -4.71
CA MET A 152 -10.22 18.36 -4.02
C MET A 152 -11.57 19.07 -3.89
N LYS A 153 -11.56 20.39 -3.75
CA LYS A 153 -12.79 21.20 -3.65
C LYS A 153 -13.51 21.35 -4.99
N GLU A 154 -12.77 21.48 -6.08
CA GLU A 154 -13.34 21.75 -7.41
C GLU A 154 -13.69 20.49 -8.20
N ALA A 155 -13.05 19.34 -7.93
CA ALA A 155 -13.32 18.08 -8.62
C ALA A 155 -14.69 17.50 -8.29
N ASP A 156 -15.16 16.55 -9.11
CA ASP A 156 -16.43 15.85 -8.91
C ASP A 156 -16.32 14.66 -7.96
N ILE A 157 -15.16 13.99 -7.96
CA ILE A 157 -14.83 12.90 -7.04
C ILE A 157 -13.34 12.89 -6.70
N ILE A 158 -13.01 12.42 -5.52
CA ILE A 158 -11.64 12.35 -5.02
C ILE A 158 -11.19 10.90 -4.89
N LEU A 159 -10.03 10.57 -5.45
CA LEU A 159 -9.30 9.32 -5.21
C LEU A 159 -8.03 9.66 -4.42
N ALA A 160 -8.09 9.60 -3.09
CA ALA A 160 -6.98 9.95 -2.24
C ALA A 160 -6.23 8.69 -1.77
N THR A 161 -4.91 8.65 -2.01
CA THR A 161 -4.00 7.67 -1.41
C THR A 161 -2.90 8.44 -0.69
N GLY A 162 -2.82 8.28 0.63
CA GLY A 162 -1.86 9.06 1.42
C GLY A 162 -1.97 8.81 2.91
N GLY A 163 -1.23 9.58 3.70
CA GLY A 163 -1.31 9.48 5.16
C GLY A 163 -2.66 9.91 5.74
N PRO A 164 -2.93 9.61 7.04
CA PRO A 164 -4.23 9.83 7.67
C PRO A 164 -4.75 11.27 7.53
N GLY A 165 -3.86 12.26 7.63
CA GLY A 165 -4.22 13.68 7.47
C GLY A 165 -4.77 14.02 6.09
N MET A 166 -4.19 13.45 5.03
CA MET A 166 -4.64 13.67 3.65
C MET A 166 -5.98 12.98 3.38
N VAL A 167 -6.15 11.76 3.89
CA VAL A 167 -7.42 11.03 3.77
C VAL A 167 -8.54 11.76 4.52
N LYS A 168 -8.26 12.26 5.72
CA LYS A 168 -9.20 13.09 6.48
C LYS A 168 -9.58 14.37 5.70
N ALA A 169 -8.61 15.03 5.09
CA ALA A 169 -8.87 16.22 4.26
C ALA A 169 -9.77 15.88 3.06
N ALA A 170 -9.55 14.75 2.39
CA ALA A 170 -10.39 14.29 1.29
C ALA A 170 -11.84 14.07 1.72
N TYR A 171 -12.07 13.34 2.80
CA TYR A 171 -13.43 13.11 3.32
C TYR A 171 -14.09 14.38 3.87
N SER A 172 -13.30 15.36 4.31
CA SER A 172 -13.82 16.62 4.84
C SER A 172 -14.02 17.70 3.75
N SER A 173 -13.72 17.40 2.49
CA SER A 173 -13.81 18.36 1.38
C SER A 173 -15.25 18.71 0.96
N GLY A 174 -16.23 17.91 1.37
CA GLY A 174 -17.64 18.02 0.94
C GLY A 174 -17.91 17.39 -0.42
N LYS A 175 -16.94 16.70 -1.01
CA LYS A 175 -17.06 15.94 -2.28
C LYS A 175 -17.08 14.43 -2.00
N PRO A 176 -17.68 13.62 -2.89
CA PRO A 176 -17.48 12.18 -2.84
C PRO A 176 -16.01 11.83 -2.85
N ALA A 177 -15.56 11.00 -1.91
CA ALA A 177 -14.17 10.62 -1.79
C ALA A 177 -14.00 9.12 -1.53
N LEU A 178 -13.01 8.53 -2.19
CA LEU A 178 -12.50 7.20 -1.94
C LEU A 178 -11.07 7.36 -1.42
N GLY A 179 -10.92 7.25 -0.11
CA GLY A 179 -9.64 7.45 0.57
C GLY A 179 -9.02 6.13 1.02
N VAL A 180 -7.72 5.98 0.79
CA VAL A 180 -6.91 4.86 1.29
C VAL A 180 -5.80 5.46 2.13
N GLY A 181 -5.84 5.16 3.42
CA GLY A 181 -4.90 5.68 4.42
C GLY A 181 -3.83 4.68 4.83
N ALA A 182 -3.29 4.91 6.02
CA ALA A 182 -2.38 4.00 6.69
C ALA A 182 -3.06 2.67 7.02
N GLY A 183 -2.29 1.59 7.03
CA GLY A 183 -2.74 0.27 7.44
C GLY A 183 -1.88 -0.27 8.58
N ASN A 184 -2.49 -0.95 9.52
CA ASN A 184 -1.78 -1.68 10.56
C ASN A 184 -2.18 -3.15 10.49
N THR A 185 -1.57 -3.86 9.55
CA THR A 185 -1.92 -5.23 9.18
C THR A 185 -1.33 -6.24 10.18
N PRO A 186 -2.14 -6.91 11.02
CA PRO A 186 -1.70 -8.03 11.81
C PRO A 186 -1.77 -9.33 11.01
N ALA A 187 -0.82 -10.24 11.30
CA ALA A 187 -0.85 -11.62 10.85
C ALA A 187 -0.96 -12.54 12.07
N ILE A 188 -1.95 -13.41 12.11
CA ILE A 188 -2.11 -14.41 13.17
C ILE A 188 -1.51 -15.74 12.70
N ILE A 189 -0.70 -16.36 13.54
CA ILE A 189 -0.20 -17.74 13.36
C ILE A 189 -0.77 -18.59 14.46
N ASP A 190 -1.77 -19.39 14.11
CA ASP A 190 -2.42 -20.36 14.99
C ASP A 190 -1.54 -21.60 15.23
N ASP A 191 -1.83 -22.40 16.29
CA ASP A 191 -1.06 -23.60 16.60
C ASP A 191 -1.25 -24.75 15.61
N THR A 192 -2.29 -24.66 14.76
CA THR A 192 -2.54 -25.59 13.65
C THR A 192 -1.86 -25.19 12.34
N ALA A 193 -1.21 -24.01 12.29
CA ALA A 193 -0.64 -23.45 11.07
C ALA A 193 0.54 -24.26 10.52
N ASP A 194 0.70 -24.26 9.20
CA ASP A 194 1.98 -24.59 8.57
C ASP A 194 2.96 -23.42 8.81
N ILE A 195 3.83 -23.61 9.80
CA ILE A 195 4.79 -22.58 10.26
C ILE A 195 5.72 -22.16 9.12
N ILE A 196 6.19 -23.11 8.30
CA ILE A 196 7.10 -22.84 7.20
C ILE A 196 6.44 -21.93 6.16
N LEU A 197 5.21 -22.26 5.77
CA LEU A 197 4.41 -21.46 4.84
C LEU A 197 4.13 -20.08 5.41
N ALA A 198 3.67 -20.00 6.67
CA ALA A 198 3.32 -18.75 7.32
C ALA A 198 4.51 -17.78 7.39
N VAL A 199 5.63 -18.23 7.96
CA VAL A 199 6.83 -17.42 8.13
C VAL A 199 7.40 -16.99 6.78
N ASN A 200 7.46 -17.91 5.81
CA ASN A 200 7.98 -17.58 4.48
C ASN A 200 7.10 -16.51 3.78
N SER A 201 5.79 -16.65 3.85
CA SER A 201 4.84 -15.69 3.26
C SER A 201 4.96 -14.30 3.90
N ILE A 202 5.07 -14.24 5.24
CA ILE A 202 5.24 -12.98 5.98
C ILE A 202 6.57 -12.32 5.62
N ILE A 203 7.67 -13.08 5.55
CA ILE A 203 8.97 -12.54 5.15
C ILE A 203 8.90 -11.96 3.73
N HIS A 204 8.33 -12.68 2.77
CA HIS A 204 8.18 -12.19 1.39
C HIS A 204 7.36 -10.91 1.33
N SER A 205 6.23 -10.85 2.02
CA SER A 205 5.37 -9.67 2.07
C SER A 205 6.07 -8.49 2.75
N LYS A 206 6.72 -8.72 3.89
CA LYS A 206 7.37 -7.67 4.68
C LYS A 206 8.64 -7.12 4.07
N THR A 207 9.34 -7.89 3.24
CA THR A 207 10.56 -7.45 2.56
C THR A 207 10.30 -6.86 1.18
N PHE A 208 9.15 -7.13 0.58
CA PHE A 208 8.79 -6.59 -0.73
C PHE A 208 8.80 -5.06 -0.71
N ASP A 209 9.58 -4.47 -1.60
CA ASP A 209 9.81 -3.02 -1.70
C ASP A 209 10.21 -2.39 -0.35
N ASN A 210 11.01 -3.11 0.43
CA ASN A 210 11.39 -2.75 1.81
C ASN A 210 10.17 -2.44 2.71
N GLY A 211 9.11 -3.21 2.60
CA GLY A 211 7.92 -3.08 3.44
C GLY A 211 7.04 -1.86 3.14
N MET A 212 7.20 -1.25 1.98
CA MET A 212 6.44 -0.05 1.59
C MET A 212 5.07 -0.34 0.98
N ILE A 213 4.47 -1.46 1.28
CA ILE A 213 3.05 -1.69 0.98
C ILE A 213 2.27 -1.49 2.27
N CYS A 214 1.25 -0.62 2.26
CA CYS A 214 0.37 -0.42 3.41
C CYS A 214 -0.39 -1.69 3.84
N ALA A 215 -0.49 -2.68 2.96
CA ALA A 215 -1.06 -4.00 3.23
C ALA A 215 -0.01 -5.02 3.74
N SER A 216 1.28 -4.66 3.84
CA SER A 216 2.29 -5.56 4.41
C SER A 216 2.12 -5.68 5.92
N GLU A 217 2.47 -6.84 6.46
CA GLU A 217 2.32 -7.12 7.88
C GLU A 217 3.12 -6.12 8.73
N GLN A 218 2.48 -5.53 9.73
CA GLN A 218 3.09 -4.67 10.71
C GLN A 218 3.37 -5.42 12.02
N SER A 219 2.60 -6.48 12.24
CA SER A 219 2.65 -7.30 13.46
C SER A 219 2.41 -8.76 13.15
N VAL A 220 3.05 -9.65 13.91
CA VAL A 220 2.76 -11.08 13.92
C VAL A 220 2.31 -11.47 15.32
N ILE A 221 1.15 -12.09 15.43
CA ILE A 221 0.56 -12.55 16.68
C ILE A 221 0.60 -14.07 16.64
N VAL A 222 1.37 -14.68 17.53
CA VAL A 222 1.68 -16.11 17.48
C VAL A 222 1.10 -16.83 18.69
N HIS A 223 0.35 -17.90 18.44
CA HIS A 223 -0.16 -18.76 19.51
C HIS A 223 0.98 -19.33 20.35
N LYS A 224 0.84 -19.34 21.68
CA LYS A 224 1.91 -19.71 22.63
C LYS A 224 2.53 -21.08 22.36
N ASN A 225 1.74 -22.05 21.89
CA ASN A 225 2.19 -23.43 21.66
C ASN A 225 3.22 -23.54 20.54
N VAL A 226 3.21 -22.61 19.57
CA VAL A 226 4.13 -22.61 18.41
C VAL A 226 5.09 -21.42 18.41
N TYR A 227 5.05 -20.58 19.44
CA TYR A 227 5.81 -19.33 19.51
C TYR A 227 7.30 -19.53 19.27
N ASP A 228 7.93 -20.45 20.00
CA ASP A 228 9.37 -20.70 19.91
C ASP A 228 9.77 -21.32 18.55
N ALA A 229 8.90 -22.16 17.97
CA ALA A 229 9.11 -22.73 16.65
C ALA A 229 9.04 -21.66 15.54
N VAL A 230 8.06 -20.76 15.62
CA VAL A 230 7.90 -19.61 14.71
C VAL A 230 9.08 -18.67 14.83
N LYS A 231 9.50 -18.33 16.05
CA LYS A 231 10.66 -17.49 16.33
C LYS A 231 11.94 -18.08 15.70
N LYS A 232 12.16 -19.38 15.91
CA LYS A 232 13.28 -20.08 15.32
C LYS A 232 13.25 -20.03 13.79
N GLU A 233 12.10 -20.27 13.17
CA GLU A 233 11.94 -20.26 11.71
C GLU A 233 12.21 -18.86 11.13
N PHE A 234 11.77 -17.78 11.77
CA PHE A 234 12.14 -16.42 11.36
C PHE A 234 13.65 -16.19 11.44
N ALA A 235 14.29 -16.61 12.53
CA ALA A 235 15.72 -16.46 12.70
C ALA A 235 16.53 -17.25 11.65
N ASP A 236 16.17 -18.51 11.41
CA ASP A 236 16.82 -19.38 10.41
C ASP A 236 16.72 -18.80 8.98
N ARG A 237 15.70 -17.97 8.71
CA ARG A 237 15.50 -17.29 7.42
C ARG A 237 16.12 -15.90 7.33
N GLY A 238 16.92 -15.50 8.31
CA GLY A 238 17.67 -14.25 8.29
C GLY A 238 16.95 -13.04 8.86
N CYS A 239 15.92 -13.24 9.68
CA CYS A 239 15.35 -12.18 10.50
C CYS A 239 16.15 -12.03 11.80
N TYR A 240 16.27 -10.81 12.31
CA TYR A 240 17.02 -10.51 13.51
C TYR A 240 16.09 -10.14 14.66
N PHE A 241 16.14 -10.90 15.75
CA PHE A 241 15.41 -10.60 16.97
C PHE A 241 16.20 -9.64 17.83
N LEU A 242 15.61 -8.50 18.08
CA LEU A 242 16.21 -7.45 18.90
C LEU A 242 16.23 -7.88 20.38
N ASN A 243 17.35 -7.70 21.06
CA ASN A 243 17.39 -7.82 22.52
C ASN A 243 16.69 -6.59 23.18
N PRO A 244 16.43 -6.58 24.50
CA PRO A 244 15.70 -5.49 25.15
C PRO A 244 16.32 -4.09 24.96
N GLU A 245 17.67 -3.99 24.96
CA GLU A 245 18.36 -2.72 24.73
C GLU A 245 18.24 -2.26 23.26
N GLU A 246 18.36 -3.18 22.32
CA GLU A 246 18.22 -2.92 20.90
C GLU A 246 16.76 -2.57 20.54
N THR A 247 15.79 -3.26 21.15
CA THR A 247 14.36 -2.96 21.00
C THR A 247 14.07 -1.51 21.40
N GLU A 248 14.63 -1.05 22.50
CA GLU A 248 14.46 0.34 22.95
C GLU A 248 15.11 1.36 21.99
N LYS A 249 16.24 1.05 21.40
CA LYS A 249 16.89 1.88 20.38
C LYS A 249 16.06 1.96 19.09
N VAL A 250 15.55 0.82 18.63
CA VAL A 250 14.70 0.76 17.43
C VAL A 250 13.36 1.45 17.69
N ARG A 251 12.75 1.25 18.88
CA ARG A 251 11.51 1.93 19.29
C ARG A 251 11.61 3.44 19.10
N LYS A 252 12.67 4.07 19.62
CA LYS A 252 12.93 5.51 19.48
C LYS A 252 13.20 5.95 18.04
N THR A 253 13.45 5.01 17.12
CA THR A 253 13.71 5.28 15.72
C THR A 253 12.45 5.18 14.88
N ILE A 254 11.43 4.43 15.31
CA ILE A 254 10.17 4.22 14.56
C ILE A 254 9.38 5.53 14.46
N LEU A 255 9.17 6.21 15.57
CA LEU A 255 8.44 7.48 15.62
C LEU A 255 9.37 8.64 16.01
N ILE A 256 9.11 9.81 15.43
CA ILE A 256 9.72 11.08 15.82
C ILE A 256 8.60 12.08 16.08
N ASN A 257 8.52 12.61 17.30
CA ASN A 257 7.46 13.52 17.73
C ASN A 257 6.03 12.97 17.48
N GLY A 258 5.84 11.67 17.70
CA GLY A 258 4.56 10.99 17.53
C GLY A 258 4.17 10.69 16.07
N ALA A 259 5.03 10.97 15.10
CA ALA A 259 4.81 10.67 13.70
C ALA A 259 5.83 9.64 13.16
N LEU A 260 5.43 8.84 12.17
CA LEU A 260 6.32 7.89 11.52
C LEU A 260 7.59 8.59 11.00
N ASN A 261 8.74 8.06 11.37
CA ASN A 261 10.04 8.57 10.93
C ASN A 261 10.24 8.35 9.43
N ALA A 262 10.15 9.41 8.66
CA ALA A 262 10.32 9.35 7.20
C ALA A 262 11.68 8.77 6.75
N LYS A 263 12.70 8.74 7.63
CA LYS A 263 14.03 8.20 7.31
C LYS A 263 14.10 6.67 7.29
N ILE A 264 13.11 5.97 7.89
CA ILE A 264 13.07 4.51 7.87
C ILE A 264 12.17 3.97 6.75
N VAL A 265 11.27 4.79 6.21
CA VAL A 265 10.30 4.38 5.19
C VAL A 265 11.03 3.88 3.94
N GLY A 266 10.76 2.63 3.55
CA GLY A 266 11.35 2.00 2.37
C GLY A 266 12.85 1.75 2.45
N GLN A 267 13.45 1.81 3.64
CA GLN A 267 14.86 1.46 3.86
C GLN A 267 15.03 -0.01 4.23
N SER A 268 16.20 -0.59 3.96
CA SER A 268 16.51 -1.95 4.37
C SER A 268 16.61 -2.08 5.90
N ALA A 269 16.40 -3.28 6.44
CA ALA A 269 16.55 -3.58 7.87
C ALA A 269 17.95 -3.18 8.39
N PHE A 270 18.99 -3.44 7.61
CA PHE A 270 20.36 -3.04 7.94
C PHE A 270 20.51 -1.52 8.08
N LYS A 271 19.94 -0.75 7.15
CA LYS A 271 19.98 0.73 7.23
C LYS A 271 19.22 1.27 8.43
N ILE A 272 18.11 0.65 8.78
CA ILE A 272 17.31 1.04 9.96
C ILE A 272 18.07 0.72 11.24
N ALA A 273 18.72 -0.45 11.33
CA ALA A 273 19.58 -0.81 12.44
C ALA A 273 20.72 0.21 12.63
N GLN A 274 21.38 0.64 11.54
CA GLN A 274 22.40 1.71 11.59
C GLN A 274 21.82 3.02 12.15
N LEU A 275 20.62 3.43 11.71
CA LEU A 275 19.96 4.64 12.22
C LEU A 275 19.63 4.53 13.71
N ALA A 276 19.34 3.33 14.20
CA ALA A 276 19.06 3.03 15.60
C ALA A 276 20.33 2.79 16.44
N ASN A 277 21.54 2.84 15.85
CA ASN A 277 22.79 2.43 16.49
C ASN A 277 22.72 0.99 17.04
N VAL A 278 22.20 0.07 16.24
CA VAL A 278 22.16 -1.37 16.48
C VAL A 278 23.02 -2.07 15.43
N THR A 279 23.83 -3.04 15.85
CA THR A 279 24.71 -3.79 14.95
C THR A 279 24.04 -5.10 14.57
N VAL A 280 23.75 -5.28 13.29
CA VAL A 280 23.16 -6.51 12.75
C VAL A 280 23.93 -6.97 11.51
N PRO A 281 23.84 -8.25 11.11
CA PRO A 281 24.39 -8.70 9.83
C PRO A 281 23.82 -7.91 8.64
N GLU A 282 24.64 -7.61 7.63
CA GLU A 282 24.24 -6.81 6.47
C GLU A 282 23.06 -7.44 5.69
N HIS A 283 22.98 -8.77 5.68
CA HIS A 283 21.91 -9.51 5.00
C HIS A 283 20.64 -9.68 5.84
N THR A 284 20.52 -9.00 6.99
CA THR A 284 19.32 -9.02 7.82
C THR A 284 18.08 -8.58 7.01
N LYS A 285 17.07 -9.44 6.99
CA LYS A 285 15.85 -9.20 6.21
C LYS A 285 14.84 -8.33 6.96
N ILE A 286 14.61 -8.62 8.23
CA ILE A 286 13.60 -7.96 9.08
C ILE A 286 14.19 -7.80 10.49
N LEU A 287 13.95 -6.63 11.11
CA LEU A 287 14.17 -6.43 12.54
C LEU A 287 12.88 -6.77 13.28
N ILE A 288 12.93 -7.71 14.21
CA ILE A 288 11.76 -8.14 14.98
C ILE A 288 11.91 -7.73 16.43
N GLY A 289 10.94 -6.94 16.93
CA GLY A 289 10.79 -6.63 18.34
C GLY A 289 9.73 -7.50 18.97
N GLU A 290 10.08 -8.24 20.04
CA GLU A 290 9.12 -8.93 20.88
C GLU A 290 8.52 -7.91 21.85
N VAL A 291 7.22 -7.66 21.73
CA VAL A 291 6.50 -6.64 22.51
C VAL A 291 5.18 -7.21 23.03
N GLU A 292 4.68 -6.63 24.11
CA GLU A 292 3.46 -7.11 24.78
C GLU A 292 2.25 -6.21 24.50
N SER A 293 2.46 -4.89 24.49
CA SER A 293 1.39 -3.92 24.33
C SER A 293 0.99 -3.75 22.86
N VAL A 294 -0.29 -3.82 22.59
CA VAL A 294 -0.91 -3.53 21.27
C VAL A 294 -1.44 -2.09 21.19
N GLU A 295 -1.29 -1.29 22.26
CA GLU A 295 -1.75 0.08 22.32
C GLU A 295 -0.83 1.02 21.53
N LEU A 296 -1.34 2.14 21.02
CA LEU A 296 -0.55 3.14 20.29
C LEU A 296 0.50 3.88 21.14
N SER A 297 0.57 3.61 22.43
CA SER A 297 1.70 4.02 23.28
C SER A 297 2.96 3.19 23.07
N GLU A 298 2.84 2.03 22.39
CA GLU A 298 3.94 1.18 21.93
C GLU A 298 4.26 1.50 20.48
N GLU A 299 5.44 2.00 20.19
CA GLU A 299 5.83 2.41 18.83
C GLU A 299 5.86 1.25 17.83
N PHE A 300 6.14 0.02 18.29
CA PHE A 300 6.06 -1.17 17.44
C PHE A 300 4.62 -1.53 17.01
N ALA A 301 3.61 -1.01 17.74
CA ALA A 301 2.21 -1.22 17.37
C ALA A 301 1.75 -0.35 16.18
N HIS A 302 2.55 0.63 15.74
CA HIS A 302 2.22 1.52 14.63
C HIS A 302 2.56 0.92 13.26
N GLU A 303 2.02 1.53 12.18
CA GLU A 303 2.49 1.32 10.82
C GLU A 303 3.94 1.80 10.69
N LYS A 304 4.81 0.99 10.08
CA LYS A 304 6.24 1.27 9.99
C LYS A 304 6.75 1.47 8.56
N LEU A 305 6.01 0.98 7.54
CA LEU A 305 6.37 1.07 6.11
C LEU A 305 7.84 0.71 5.83
N SER A 306 8.33 -0.30 6.54
CA SER A 306 9.73 -0.70 6.55
C SER A 306 9.86 -2.14 7.07
N PRO A 307 11.00 -2.84 6.87
CA PRO A 307 11.20 -4.20 7.37
C PRO A 307 11.48 -4.24 8.88
N VAL A 308 10.57 -3.66 9.66
CA VAL A 308 10.49 -3.74 11.12
C VAL A 308 9.14 -4.35 11.48
N LEU A 309 9.14 -5.39 12.32
CA LEU A 309 7.97 -6.19 12.65
C LEU A 309 7.83 -6.29 14.18
N ALA A 310 6.61 -6.12 14.68
CA ALA A 310 6.27 -6.47 16.05
C ALA A 310 5.93 -7.96 16.13
N MET A 311 6.35 -8.66 17.18
CA MET A 311 5.94 -10.03 17.44
C MET A 311 5.30 -10.13 18.81
N TYR A 312 4.05 -10.58 18.83
CA TYR A 312 3.23 -10.76 20.02
C TYR A 312 3.01 -12.24 20.31
N LYS A 313 2.95 -12.59 21.59
CA LYS A 313 2.51 -13.92 22.04
C LYS A 313 1.03 -13.87 22.39
N ALA A 314 0.25 -14.84 21.91
CA ALA A 314 -1.15 -15.02 22.27
C ALA A 314 -1.33 -16.28 23.12
N GLU A 315 -2.18 -16.19 24.15
CA GLU A 315 -2.50 -17.32 25.01
C GLU A 315 -3.33 -18.38 24.31
N ASP A 316 -4.23 -17.95 23.45
CA ASP A 316 -5.13 -18.77 22.63
C ASP A 316 -5.58 -17.98 21.39
N ILE A 317 -6.47 -18.54 20.59
CA ILE A 317 -6.96 -17.93 19.36
C ILE A 317 -7.82 -16.69 19.63
N ASP A 318 -8.60 -16.68 20.72
CA ASP A 318 -9.43 -15.55 21.10
C ASP A 318 -8.57 -14.35 21.51
N ASP A 319 -7.51 -14.58 22.29
CA ASP A 319 -6.53 -13.54 22.62
C ASP A 319 -5.81 -13.02 21.35
N ALA A 320 -5.51 -13.90 20.39
CA ALA A 320 -4.92 -13.49 19.12
C ALA A 320 -5.86 -12.57 18.32
N PHE A 321 -7.14 -12.92 18.24
CA PHE A 321 -8.14 -12.06 17.58
C PHE A 321 -8.32 -10.74 18.30
N ASN A 322 -8.40 -10.72 19.62
CA ASN A 322 -8.53 -9.48 20.41
C ASN A 322 -7.35 -8.53 20.16
N LYS A 323 -6.12 -9.07 20.15
CA LYS A 323 -4.91 -8.28 19.82
C LYS A 323 -4.95 -7.75 18.38
N ALA A 324 -5.33 -8.58 17.42
CA ALA A 324 -5.43 -8.18 16.02
C ALA A 324 -6.50 -7.10 15.81
N GLU A 325 -7.68 -7.26 16.40
CA GLU A 325 -8.78 -6.29 16.32
C GLU A 325 -8.34 -4.95 16.92
N ARG A 326 -7.65 -4.95 18.06
CA ARG A 326 -7.14 -3.74 18.69
C ARG A 326 -6.14 -3.01 17.79
N LEU A 327 -5.16 -3.72 17.21
CA LEU A 327 -4.18 -3.16 16.29
C LEU A 327 -4.85 -2.55 15.05
N VAL A 328 -5.87 -3.21 14.49
CA VAL A 328 -6.62 -2.69 13.33
C VAL A 328 -7.44 -1.47 13.71
N ALA A 329 -8.15 -1.51 14.85
CA ALA A 329 -9.00 -0.40 15.30
C ALA A 329 -8.20 0.89 15.53
N ASP A 330 -7.02 0.78 16.15
CA ASP A 330 -6.17 1.93 16.47
C ASP A 330 -5.31 2.39 15.29
N GLY A 331 -4.88 1.45 14.42
CA GLY A 331 -4.03 1.75 13.26
C GLY A 331 -4.77 2.21 12.02
N GLY A 332 -6.07 1.94 11.93
CA GLY A 332 -6.94 2.33 10.82
C GLY A 332 -7.68 1.16 10.19
N PHE A 333 -9.00 1.30 10.11
CA PHE A 333 -9.87 0.38 9.38
C PHE A 333 -9.68 0.53 7.86
N GLY A 334 -9.96 -0.54 7.12
CA GLY A 334 -9.98 -0.52 5.66
C GLY A 334 -8.76 -1.13 4.99
N HIS A 335 -7.84 -1.71 5.77
CA HIS A 335 -6.78 -2.56 5.26
C HIS A 335 -7.04 -4.04 5.54
N THR A 336 -6.06 -4.86 5.16
CA THR A 336 -6.12 -6.32 5.27
C THR A 336 -5.59 -6.80 6.63
N SER A 337 -5.94 -8.01 6.99
CA SER A 337 -5.31 -8.84 8.01
C SER A 337 -5.16 -10.25 7.46
N SER A 338 -4.28 -11.04 8.01
CA SER A 338 -4.08 -12.43 7.59
C SER A 338 -4.08 -13.39 8.77
N ILE A 339 -4.51 -14.62 8.51
CA ILE A 339 -4.45 -15.70 9.48
C ILE A 339 -3.93 -16.96 8.79
N TYR A 340 -3.04 -17.64 9.45
CA TYR A 340 -2.50 -18.92 9.06
C TYR A 340 -3.02 -19.98 10.04
N LEU A 341 -3.83 -20.88 9.54
CA LEU A 341 -4.44 -22.00 10.29
C LEU A 341 -4.71 -23.17 9.38
N ASN A 342 -5.00 -24.33 9.97
CA ASN A 342 -5.49 -25.50 9.23
C ASN A 342 -7.01 -25.56 9.29
N ALA A 343 -7.69 -25.10 8.26
CA ALA A 343 -9.14 -25.00 8.20
C ALA A 343 -9.91 -26.34 8.37
N VAL A 344 -9.23 -27.47 8.24
CA VAL A 344 -9.85 -28.80 8.42
C VAL A 344 -10.07 -29.12 9.89
N THR A 345 -9.29 -28.54 10.80
CA THR A 345 -9.38 -28.79 12.24
C THR A 345 -10.40 -27.88 12.95
N GLU A 346 -10.82 -26.79 12.36
CA GLU A 346 -11.75 -25.84 13.00
C GLU A 346 -13.23 -26.03 12.62
N GLN A 347 -13.56 -26.96 11.75
CA GLN A 347 -14.96 -27.34 11.43
C GLN A 347 -15.52 -28.46 12.33
N ALA A 348 -14.78 -28.90 13.31
CA ALA A 348 -15.21 -29.85 14.33
C ALA A 348 -15.41 -29.12 15.66
#